data_e2e2fe4bc64f71c703d5a13c9f9c21a4
#
_entry.id   e2e2fe4bc64f71c703d5a13c9f9c21a4
#
_cell.length_a   1.000
_cell.length_b   1.000
_cell.length_c   1.000
_cell.angle_alpha   90.00
_cell.angle_beta   90.00
_cell.angle_gamma   90.00
#
_symmetry.space_group_name_H-M   'P 1'
#
loop_
_entity.id
_entity.type
_entity.pdbx_description
1 polymer ?
#
loop_
_entity_poly.entity_id
_entity_poly.type
_entity_poly.pdbx_seq_one_letter_code
_entity_poly.pdbx_strand_id
1 'polypeptide(L)'
;MPFIEAPTTFYLGRRYDPDSHRLIDDVVYYDSRDLTTHAVVVGMTGSGKTGLCITLLEEAILDNIPAIVIDPKGDITNLLLNFPDLKPEDFQPWVNVDDARRAGMDLPNFSADVAQQWKDGLNSWGIVQDRLRWLQLASKYSIFTPGSDAGLPISILASLKAPRDGWVGNEELLREQINSITTALLALVGINAEPIKDPEHVLVANIFE
;
A
#
# COMPACT_ATOMS: atom_id res chain seq x y z
N MET A 1 -14.45 21.25 -16.11
CA MET A 1 -14.15 19.91 -15.57
C MET A 1 -14.95 19.73 -14.30
N PRO A 2 -15.57 18.60 -14.07
CA PRO A 2 -16.24 18.35 -12.79
C PRO A 2 -15.22 18.44 -11.66
N PHE A 3 -15.63 19.04 -10.55
CA PHE A 3 -14.84 19.06 -9.32
C PHE A 3 -14.81 17.62 -8.80
N ILE A 4 -13.63 17.00 -8.73
CA ILE A 4 -13.49 15.59 -8.38
C ILE A 4 -13.43 15.35 -6.87
N GLU A 5 -13.23 16.40 -6.08
CA GLU A 5 -13.20 16.30 -4.63
C GLU A 5 -14.61 16.41 -4.05
N ALA A 6 -15.02 15.42 -3.28
CA ALA A 6 -16.27 15.42 -2.53
C ALA A 6 -16.07 14.74 -1.17
N PRO A 7 -16.61 15.28 -0.07
CA PRO A 7 -16.44 14.68 1.25
C PRO A 7 -16.93 13.23 1.29
N THR A 8 -16.16 12.35 1.92
CA THR A 8 -16.48 10.92 2.09
C THR A 8 -16.60 10.11 0.80
N THR A 9 -16.11 10.63 -0.32
CA THR A 9 -16.15 9.92 -1.60
C THR A 9 -14.77 9.84 -2.23
N PHE A 10 -14.39 8.66 -2.67
CA PHE A 10 -13.17 8.39 -3.40
C PHE A 10 -13.40 8.50 -4.89
N TYR A 11 -12.59 9.26 -5.58
CA TYR A 11 -12.58 9.35 -7.02
C TYR A 11 -11.87 8.14 -7.62
N LEU A 12 -12.61 7.27 -8.31
CA LEU A 12 -12.03 6.06 -8.93
C LEU A 12 -11.78 6.20 -10.43
N GLY A 13 -12.23 7.28 -11.06
CA GLY A 13 -12.05 7.48 -12.48
C GLY A 13 -13.35 7.84 -13.21
N ARG A 14 -13.46 7.40 -14.45
CA ARG A 14 -14.63 7.63 -15.31
C ARG A 14 -15.20 6.32 -15.83
N ARG A 15 -16.49 6.34 -16.11
CA ARG A 15 -17.17 5.19 -16.71
C ARG A 15 -16.66 4.97 -18.13
N TYR A 16 -16.44 3.71 -18.46
CA TYR A 16 -16.11 3.27 -19.81
C TYR A 16 -17.36 2.67 -20.45
N ASP A 17 -17.66 3.11 -21.68
CA ASP A 17 -18.72 2.53 -22.49
C ASP A 17 -18.11 1.43 -23.40
N PRO A 18 -18.46 0.17 -23.18
CA PRO A 18 -17.93 -0.93 -23.97
C PRO A 18 -18.43 -0.94 -25.43
N ASP A 19 -19.61 -0.36 -25.71
CA ASP A 19 -20.18 -0.37 -27.04
C ASP A 19 -19.51 0.66 -27.99
N SER A 20 -19.24 1.84 -27.45
CA SER A 20 -18.54 2.90 -28.21
C SER A 20 -17.03 2.83 -28.07
N HIS A 21 -16.49 1.96 -27.20
CA HIS A 21 -15.07 1.86 -26.84
C HIS A 21 -14.48 3.20 -26.36
N ARG A 22 -15.22 3.98 -25.58
CA ARG A 22 -14.80 5.31 -25.11
C ARG A 22 -15.07 5.50 -23.63
N LEU A 23 -14.23 6.35 -23.03
CA LEU A 23 -14.56 6.95 -21.75
C LEU A 23 -15.68 7.95 -21.94
N ILE A 24 -16.70 7.88 -21.10
CA ILE A 24 -17.77 8.88 -21.04
C ILE A 24 -17.49 9.87 -19.91
N ASP A 25 -18.07 11.06 -20.00
CA ASP A 25 -17.85 12.11 -18.99
C ASP A 25 -18.77 11.90 -17.76
N ASP A 26 -18.71 10.68 -17.23
CA ASP A 26 -19.44 10.25 -16.04
C ASP A 26 -18.42 9.76 -15.01
N VAL A 27 -18.30 10.50 -13.92
CA VAL A 27 -17.31 10.23 -12.85
C VAL A 27 -17.78 9.09 -11.97
N VAL A 28 -16.88 8.17 -11.66
CA VAL A 28 -17.13 7.05 -10.76
C VAL A 28 -16.58 7.40 -9.39
N TYR A 29 -17.49 7.51 -8.43
CA TYR A 29 -17.16 7.69 -7.02
C TYR A 29 -17.45 6.42 -6.22
N TYR A 30 -16.67 6.22 -5.17
CA TYR A 30 -16.87 5.18 -4.17
C TYR A 30 -17.07 5.83 -2.80
N ASP A 31 -18.08 5.41 -2.06
CA ASP A 31 -18.34 5.93 -0.71
C ASP A 31 -17.31 5.34 0.27
N SER A 32 -16.49 6.19 0.89
CA SER A 32 -15.44 5.73 1.81
C SER A 32 -16.00 5.01 3.05
N ARG A 33 -17.27 5.21 3.38
CA ARG A 33 -17.94 4.49 4.49
C ARG A 33 -18.12 3.01 4.20
N ASP A 34 -18.13 2.60 2.93
CA ASP A 34 -18.21 1.19 2.52
C ASP A 34 -16.90 0.44 2.78
N LEU A 35 -15.79 1.14 3.09
CA LEU A 35 -14.52 0.53 3.51
C LEU A 35 -14.57 -0.18 4.87
N THR A 36 -15.67 -0.06 5.60
CA THR A 36 -15.92 -0.87 6.81
C THR A 36 -16.21 -2.34 6.49
N THR A 37 -16.36 -2.68 5.22
CA THR A 37 -16.57 -4.04 4.72
C THR A 37 -15.36 -4.51 3.90
N HIS A 38 -15.37 -5.80 3.51
CA HIS A 38 -14.32 -6.39 2.71
C HIS A 38 -14.56 -6.13 1.21
N ALA A 39 -13.48 -5.92 0.47
CA ALA A 39 -13.50 -5.84 -0.99
C ALA A 39 -12.47 -6.78 -1.61
N VAL A 40 -12.72 -7.24 -2.83
CA VAL A 40 -11.78 -8.07 -3.59
C VAL A 40 -11.58 -7.45 -4.97
N VAL A 41 -10.32 -7.23 -5.35
CA VAL A 41 -9.96 -6.75 -6.69
C VAL A 41 -9.44 -7.91 -7.50
N VAL A 42 -10.17 -8.29 -8.55
CA VAL A 42 -9.82 -9.41 -9.43
C VAL A 42 -9.63 -8.97 -10.88
N GLY A 43 -8.77 -9.68 -11.60
CA GLY A 43 -8.49 -9.38 -13.00
C GLY A 43 -7.23 -10.10 -13.48
N MET A 44 -7.02 -10.14 -14.80
CA MET A 44 -5.80 -10.69 -15.40
C MET A 44 -4.58 -9.81 -15.15
N THR A 45 -3.38 -10.34 -15.40
CA THR A 45 -2.14 -9.55 -15.39
C THR A 45 -2.26 -8.40 -16.40
N GLY A 46 -1.85 -7.19 -16.00
CA GLY A 46 -1.96 -5.99 -16.83
C GLY A 46 -3.34 -5.34 -16.88
N SER A 47 -4.36 -5.86 -16.18
CA SER A 47 -5.72 -5.28 -16.16
C SER A 47 -5.89 -4.04 -15.28
N GLY A 48 -4.83 -3.56 -14.62
CA GLY A 48 -4.90 -2.36 -13.78
C GLY A 48 -5.24 -2.59 -12.31
N LYS A 49 -5.24 -3.85 -11.80
CA LYS A 49 -5.56 -4.15 -10.38
C LYS A 49 -4.73 -3.32 -9.38
N THR A 50 -3.41 -3.34 -9.55
CA THR A 50 -2.50 -2.58 -8.69
C THR A 50 -2.76 -1.09 -8.78
N GLY A 51 -3.04 -0.57 -9.98
CA GLY A 51 -3.42 0.83 -10.19
C GLY A 51 -4.69 1.20 -9.42
N LEU A 52 -5.73 0.36 -9.47
CA LEU A 52 -6.96 0.61 -8.69
C LEU A 52 -6.69 0.59 -7.17
N CYS A 53 -5.85 -0.35 -6.68
CA CYS A 53 -5.46 -0.37 -5.27
C CYS A 53 -4.68 0.90 -4.88
N ILE A 54 -3.76 1.38 -5.73
CA ILE A 54 -3.03 2.62 -5.50
C ILE A 54 -4.00 3.80 -5.46
N THR A 55 -4.94 3.90 -6.41
CA THR A 55 -5.96 4.95 -6.41
C THR A 55 -6.76 4.97 -5.10
N LEU A 56 -7.22 3.81 -4.62
CA LEU A 56 -7.94 3.71 -3.34
C LEU A 56 -7.09 4.18 -2.15
N LEU A 57 -5.79 3.87 -2.16
CA LEU A 57 -4.86 4.30 -1.11
C LEU A 57 -4.58 5.80 -1.17
N GLU A 58 -4.43 6.37 -2.37
CA GLU A 58 -4.26 7.81 -2.56
C GLU A 58 -5.47 8.59 -2.05
N GLU A 59 -6.69 8.12 -2.36
CA GLU A 59 -7.92 8.72 -1.85
C GLU A 59 -8.00 8.62 -0.32
N ALA A 60 -7.65 7.47 0.25
CA ALA A 60 -7.60 7.29 1.70
C ALA A 60 -6.59 8.25 2.37
N ILE A 61 -5.43 8.45 1.76
CA ILE A 61 -4.41 9.40 2.26
C ILE A 61 -4.95 10.84 2.22
N LEU A 62 -5.60 11.24 1.14
CA LEU A 62 -6.18 12.57 0.99
C LEU A 62 -7.26 12.84 2.05
N ASP A 63 -8.03 11.83 2.40
CA ASP A 63 -9.05 11.88 3.46
C ASP A 63 -8.47 11.64 4.88
N ASN A 64 -7.14 11.54 5.04
CA ASN A 64 -6.45 11.24 6.30
C ASN A 64 -6.88 9.90 6.93
N ILE A 65 -7.24 8.91 6.13
CA ILE A 65 -7.58 7.57 6.58
C ILE A 65 -6.29 6.75 6.64
N PRO A 66 -5.90 6.22 7.82
CA PRO A 66 -4.70 5.41 7.94
C PRO A 66 -4.89 4.05 7.26
N ALA A 67 -3.84 3.56 6.60
CA ALA A 67 -3.84 2.28 5.93
C ALA A 67 -2.64 1.41 6.35
N ILE A 68 -2.88 0.10 6.52
CA ILE A 68 -1.83 -0.90 6.67
C ILE A 68 -1.83 -1.72 5.39
N VAL A 69 -0.69 -1.72 4.69
CA VAL A 69 -0.53 -2.40 3.41
C VAL A 69 0.39 -3.60 3.59
N ILE A 70 -0.12 -4.81 3.28
CA ILE A 70 0.68 -6.03 3.23
C ILE A 70 0.97 -6.31 1.76
N ASP A 71 2.22 -6.05 1.34
CA ASP A 71 2.63 -6.11 -0.06
C ASP A 71 3.82 -7.07 -0.26
N PRO A 72 3.57 -8.37 -0.44
CA PRO A 72 4.63 -9.35 -0.64
C PRO A 72 5.45 -9.16 -1.92
N LYS A 73 4.92 -8.41 -2.90
CA LYS A 73 5.58 -8.15 -4.18
C LYS A 73 6.36 -6.84 -4.22
N GLY A 74 5.97 -5.87 -3.40
CA GLY A 74 6.52 -4.53 -3.41
C GLY A 74 5.94 -3.61 -4.50
N ASP A 75 4.87 -4.01 -5.20
CA ASP A 75 4.27 -3.21 -6.29
C ASP A 75 3.60 -1.92 -5.77
N ILE A 76 3.08 -1.93 -4.56
CA ILE A 76 2.39 -0.79 -3.93
C ILE A 76 3.39 0.30 -3.49
N THR A 77 4.68 -0.03 -3.35
CA THR A 77 5.71 0.97 -3.04
C THR A 77 5.82 2.07 -4.10
N ASN A 78 5.29 1.86 -5.30
CA ASN A 78 5.15 2.90 -6.31
C ASN A 78 4.31 4.11 -5.83
N LEU A 79 3.47 3.95 -4.82
CA LEU A 79 2.74 5.03 -4.16
C LEU A 79 3.65 6.12 -3.58
N LEU A 80 4.92 5.79 -3.27
CA LEU A 80 5.90 6.75 -2.77
C LEU A 80 6.47 7.66 -3.87
N LEU A 81 6.29 7.28 -5.15
CA LEU A 81 6.77 8.05 -6.29
C LEU A 81 5.76 9.16 -6.63
N ASN A 82 5.75 10.21 -5.83
CA ASN A 82 4.92 11.38 -6.06
C ASN A 82 5.81 12.58 -6.47
N PHE A 83 5.58 13.09 -7.67
CA PHE A 83 6.31 14.21 -8.26
C PHE A 83 5.37 15.42 -8.45
N PRO A 84 5.08 16.19 -7.40
CA PRO A 84 4.01 17.20 -7.44
C PRO A 84 4.29 18.34 -8.41
N ASP A 85 5.54 18.60 -8.73
CA ASP A 85 5.91 19.64 -9.69
C ASP A 85 6.02 19.13 -11.13
N LEU A 86 5.99 17.82 -11.34
CA LEU A 86 6.10 17.14 -12.64
C LEU A 86 7.28 17.65 -13.47
N LYS A 87 8.42 17.86 -12.81
CA LYS A 87 9.65 18.31 -13.48
C LYS A 87 10.40 17.15 -14.10
N PRO A 88 11.04 17.33 -15.27
CA PRO A 88 11.84 16.28 -15.91
C PRO A 88 12.89 15.65 -15.00
N GLU A 89 13.52 16.47 -14.14
CA GLU A 89 14.56 16.05 -13.22
C GLU A 89 14.04 15.05 -12.17
N ASP A 90 12.76 15.15 -11.79
CA ASP A 90 12.13 14.25 -10.83
C ASP A 90 11.94 12.84 -11.42
N PHE A 91 11.73 12.74 -12.73
CA PHE A 91 11.56 11.48 -13.44
C PHE A 91 12.88 10.84 -13.86
N GLN A 92 13.92 11.63 -14.06
CA GLN A 92 15.20 11.16 -14.62
C GLN A 92 15.82 9.96 -13.88
N PRO A 93 15.78 9.84 -12.54
CA PRO A 93 16.31 8.67 -11.83
C PRO A 93 15.50 7.37 -12.06
N TRP A 94 14.26 7.49 -12.53
CA TRP A 94 13.31 6.41 -12.62
C TRP A 94 13.03 5.93 -14.04
N VAL A 95 13.44 6.71 -15.05
CA VAL A 95 13.25 6.31 -16.45
C VAL A 95 14.29 5.26 -16.87
N ASN A 96 13.84 4.33 -17.72
CA ASN A 96 14.69 3.29 -18.23
C ASN A 96 15.62 3.83 -19.34
N VAL A 97 16.91 3.71 -19.16
CA VAL A 97 17.94 4.15 -20.11
C VAL A 97 17.80 3.43 -21.46
N ASP A 98 17.41 2.17 -21.46
CA ASP A 98 17.25 1.40 -22.70
C ASP A 98 16.02 1.85 -23.51
N ASP A 99 14.97 2.31 -22.83
CA ASP A 99 13.81 2.87 -23.52
C ASP A 99 14.13 4.23 -24.13
N ALA A 100 14.92 5.08 -23.46
CA ALA A 100 15.45 6.31 -24.02
C ALA A 100 16.28 6.05 -25.29
N ARG A 101 17.17 5.04 -25.27
CA ARG A 101 17.96 4.63 -26.43
C ARG A 101 17.09 4.13 -27.59
N ARG A 102 16.06 3.32 -27.31
CA ARG A 102 15.10 2.85 -28.33
C ARG A 102 14.33 4.00 -28.97
N ALA A 103 14.01 5.04 -28.18
CA ALA A 103 13.37 6.25 -28.67
C ALA A 103 14.33 7.18 -29.43
N GLY A 104 15.63 6.87 -29.46
CA GLY A 104 16.66 7.72 -30.10
C GLY A 104 16.89 9.03 -29.36
N MET A 105 16.61 9.10 -28.08
CA MET A 105 16.72 10.29 -27.24
C MET A 105 17.82 10.15 -26.20
N ASP A 106 18.41 11.26 -25.79
CA ASP A 106 19.19 11.32 -24.58
C ASP A 106 18.31 11.30 -23.33
N LEU A 107 18.89 11.00 -22.19
CA LEU A 107 18.15 10.82 -20.93
C LEU A 107 17.38 12.08 -20.49
N PRO A 108 17.95 13.31 -20.54
CA PRO A 108 17.20 14.53 -20.21
C PRO A 108 15.97 14.77 -21.09
N ASN A 109 16.10 14.63 -22.41
CA ASN A 109 14.99 14.83 -23.34
C ASN A 109 13.92 13.73 -23.16
N PHE A 110 14.32 12.48 -22.96
CA PHE A 110 13.38 11.39 -22.68
C PHE A 110 12.63 11.62 -21.36
N SER A 111 13.31 12.10 -20.33
CA SER A 111 12.68 12.44 -19.03
C SER A 111 11.68 13.60 -19.17
N ALA A 112 11.97 14.59 -20.03
CA ALA A 112 11.06 15.68 -20.33
C ALA A 112 9.78 15.18 -21.03
N ASP A 113 9.94 14.28 -21.99
CA ASP A 113 8.80 13.64 -22.67
C ASP A 113 7.93 12.83 -21.69
N VAL A 114 8.57 12.05 -20.82
CA VAL A 114 7.84 11.28 -19.78
C VAL A 114 7.10 12.21 -18.83
N ALA A 115 7.74 13.28 -18.35
CA ALA A 115 7.09 14.26 -17.49
C ALA A 115 5.90 14.94 -18.17
N GLN A 116 6.00 15.26 -19.47
CA GLN A 116 4.90 15.84 -20.23
C GLN A 116 3.76 14.84 -20.41
N GLN A 117 4.05 13.57 -20.74
CA GLN A 117 3.05 12.51 -20.85
C GLN A 117 2.27 12.32 -19.54
N TRP A 118 2.96 12.34 -18.38
CA TRP A 118 2.32 12.28 -17.08
C TRP A 118 1.41 13.48 -16.84
N LYS A 119 1.88 14.68 -17.15
CA LYS A 119 1.09 15.91 -17.01
C LYS A 119 -0.19 15.87 -17.87
N ASP A 120 -0.08 15.47 -19.10
CA ASP A 120 -1.21 15.38 -20.02
C ASP A 120 -2.18 14.27 -19.59
N GLY A 121 -1.63 13.11 -19.17
CA GLY A 121 -2.40 12.01 -18.63
C GLY A 121 -3.23 12.43 -17.41
N LEU A 122 -2.60 12.98 -16.39
CA LEU A 122 -3.28 13.44 -15.17
C LEU A 122 -4.35 14.49 -15.48
N ASN A 123 -4.04 15.48 -16.32
CA ASN A 123 -4.98 16.51 -16.74
C ASN A 123 -6.20 15.92 -17.47
N SER A 124 -6.00 14.88 -18.27
CA SER A 124 -7.10 14.21 -18.99
C SER A 124 -8.09 13.55 -18.02
N TRP A 125 -7.64 13.15 -16.84
CA TRP A 125 -8.46 12.60 -15.75
C TRP A 125 -8.99 13.65 -14.78
N GLY A 126 -8.67 14.94 -15.00
CA GLY A 126 -9.06 16.03 -14.09
C GLY A 126 -8.20 16.14 -12.84
N ILE A 127 -7.09 15.41 -12.77
CA ILE A 127 -6.13 15.47 -11.67
C ILE A 127 -5.20 16.66 -11.92
N VAL A 128 -5.34 17.69 -11.10
CA VAL A 128 -4.54 18.91 -11.19
C VAL A 128 -3.30 18.82 -10.29
N GLN A 129 -2.31 19.63 -10.59
CA GLN A 129 -1.05 19.65 -9.87
C GLN A 129 -1.20 19.90 -8.35
N ASP A 130 -2.15 20.73 -7.95
CA ASP A 130 -2.41 20.99 -6.53
C ASP A 130 -2.83 19.73 -5.77
N ARG A 131 -3.57 18.82 -6.43
CA ARG A 131 -3.93 17.54 -5.82
C ARG A 131 -2.70 16.67 -5.53
N LEU A 132 -1.69 16.68 -6.40
CA LEU A 132 -0.42 15.98 -6.16
C LEU A 132 0.32 16.57 -4.96
N ARG A 133 0.28 17.88 -4.79
CA ARG A 133 0.85 18.56 -3.63
C ARG A 133 0.10 18.23 -2.34
N TRP A 134 -1.23 18.18 -2.39
CA TRP A 134 -2.04 17.77 -1.23
C TRP A 134 -1.74 16.32 -0.84
N LEU A 135 -1.65 15.42 -1.80
CA LEU A 135 -1.27 14.04 -1.56
C LEU A 135 0.12 13.95 -0.89
N GLN A 136 1.10 14.73 -1.37
CA GLN A 136 2.44 14.77 -0.78
C GLN A 136 2.41 15.28 0.66
N LEU A 137 1.63 16.33 0.94
CA LEU A 137 1.52 16.91 2.28
C LEU A 137 0.77 16.00 3.26
N ALA A 138 -0.24 15.28 2.79
CA ALA A 138 -1.02 14.36 3.59
C ALA A 138 -0.30 13.04 3.85
N SER A 139 0.64 12.65 2.97
CA SER A 139 1.27 11.34 3.01
C SER A 139 2.34 11.23 4.10
N LYS A 140 2.29 10.11 4.83
CA LYS A 140 3.28 9.71 5.83
C LYS A 140 3.50 8.21 5.70
N TYR A 141 4.62 7.82 5.14
CA TYR A 141 4.91 6.41 4.87
C TYR A 141 5.91 5.83 5.88
N SER A 142 5.66 4.59 6.28
CA SER A 142 6.63 3.76 7.00
C SER A 142 6.72 2.42 6.27
N ILE A 143 7.91 2.08 5.77
CA ILE A 143 8.14 0.83 5.05
C ILE A 143 8.84 -0.13 5.97
N PHE A 144 8.16 -1.21 6.30
CA PHE A 144 8.70 -2.30 7.08
C PHE A 144 9.11 -3.44 6.15
N THR A 145 10.34 -3.93 6.33
CA THR A 145 10.92 -5.00 5.49
C THR A 145 11.33 -6.19 6.36
N PRO A 146 10.39 -7.12 6.64
CA PRO A 146 10.71 -8.32 7.43
C PRO A 146 11.85 -9.11 6.79
N GLY A 147 12.87 -9.44 7.58
CA GLY A 147 14.03 -10.20 7.11
C GLY A 147 15.02 -9.41 6.23
N SER A 148 14.88 -8.09 6.12
CA SER A 148 15.78 -7.20 5.39
C SER A 148 16.04 -5.92 6.18
N ASP A 149 17.19 -5.32 5.99
CA ASP A 149 17.60 -4.02 6.55
C ASP A 149 17.37 -2.84 5.56
N ALA A 150 16.74 -3.11 4.43
CA ALA A 150 16.44 -2.08 3.42
C ALA A 150 15.43 -1.03 3.90
N GLY A 151 14.56 -1.38 4.83
CA GLY A 151 13.59 -0.49 5.46
C GLY A 151 13.58 -0.62 6.98
N LEU A 152 12.45 -0.35 7.61
CA LEU A 152 12.29 -0.50 9.05
C LEU A 152 12.18 -1.99 9.42
N PRO A 153 12.98 -2.49 10.36
CA PRO A 153 12.86 -3.87 10.78
C PRO A 153 11.56 -4.11 11.56
N ILE A 154 10.97 -5.29 11.39
CA ILE A 154 9.87 -5.77 12.24
C ILE A 154 10.42 -6.79 13.21
N SER A 155 10.16 -6.58 14.49
CA SER A 155 10.37 -7.61 15.50
C SER A 155 9.10 -8.46 15.62
N ILE A 156 9.20 -9.74 15.31
CA ILE A 156 8.11 -10.71 15.52
C ILE A 156 7.88 -10.91 17.01
N LEU A 157 8.96 -10.79 17.79
CA LEU A 157 8.95 -10.86 19.26
C LEU A 157 8.88 -9.45 19.82
N ALA A 158 7.69 -8.88 19.90
CA ALA A 158 7.50 -7.51 20.35
C ALA A 158 8.00 -7.30 21.81
N SER A 159 7.74 -8.24 22.69
CA SER A 159 8.21 -8.23 24.08
C SER A 159 8.00 -9.60 24.74
N LEU A 160 9.02 -10.08 25.45
CA LEU A 160 8.91 -11.20 26.40
C LEU A 160 8.61 -10.71 27.81
N LYS A 161 8.29 -9.43 27.98
CA LYS A 161 7.98 -8.85 29.30
C LYS A 161 6.56 -9.25 29.71
N ALA A 162 6.40 -9.51 30.98
CA ALA A 162 5.07 -9.70 31.55
C ALA A 162 4.17 -8.49 31.28
N PRO A 163 2.90 -8.71 30.93
CA PRO A 163 1.96 -7.63 30.68
C PRO A 163 1.73 -6.79 31.93
N ARG A 164 1.48 -5.49 31.75
CA ARG A 164 1.29 -4.55 32.86
C ARG A 164 -0.02 -4.76 33.59
N ASP A 165 -1.04 -5.25 32.88
CA ASP A 165 -2.42 -5.32 33.39
C ASP A 165 -2.70 -6.60 34.19
N GLY A 166 -1.68 -7.43 34.38
CA GLY A 166 -1.78 -8.66 35.14
C GLY A 166 -2.66 -9.74 34.49
N TRP A 167 -2.79 -10.86 35.17
CA TRP A 167 -3.45 -12.07 34.65
C TRP A 167 -4.98 -12.03 34.85
N VAL A 168 -5.43 -11.54 36.00
CA VAL A 168 -6.85 -11.58 36.40
C VAL A 168 -7.72 -10.73 35.48
N GLY A 169 -8.66 -11.36 34.80
CA GLY A 169 -9.59 -10.72 33.84
C GLY A 169 -9.06 -10.58 32.42
N ASN A 170 -7.82 -11.02 32.16
CA ASN A 170 -7.16 -10.96 30.84
C ASN A 170 -6.66 -12.35 30.38
N GLU A 171 -7.12 -13.42 31.03
CA GLU A 171 -6.57 -14.79 30.88
C GLU A 171 -6.58 -15.26 29.43
N GLU A 172 -7.68 -15.04 28.72
CA GLU A 172 -7.85 -15.48 27.33
C GLU A 172 -6.90 -14.72 26.38
N LEU A 173 -6.85 -13.41 26.52
CA LEU A 173 -5.97 -12.54 25.72
C LEU A 173 -4.49 -12.91 25.96
N LEU A 174 -4.10 -13.13 27.22
CA LEU A 174 -2.72 -13.45 27.56
C LEU A 174 -2.31 -14.85 27.08
N ARG A 175 -3.21 -15.83 27.14
CA ARG A 175 -2.97 -17.15 26.55
C ARG A 175 -2.79 -17.09 25.05
N GLU A 176 -3.60 -16.29 24.35
CA GLU A 176 -3.44 -16.08 22.93
C GLU A 176 -2.10 -15.44 22.60
N GLN A 177 -1.66 -14.44 23.36
CA GLN A 177 -0.34 -13.82 23.21
C GLN A 177 0.80 -14.81 23.47
N ILE A 178 0.71 -15.62 24.55
CA ILE A 178 1.69 -16.65 24.87
C ILE A 178 1.78 -17.68 23.74
N ASN A 179 0.65 -18.14 23.22
CA ASN A 179 0.63 -19.10 22.12
C ASN A 179 1.28 -18.51 20.86
N SER A 180 1.00 -17.25 20.54
CA SER A 180 1.59 -16.56 19.39
C SER A 180 3.09 -16.39 19.53
N ILE A 181 3.57 -15.97 20.71
CA ILE A 181 5.00 -15.82 21.00
C ILE A 181 5.72 -17.17 20.97
N THR A 182 5.12 -18.21 21.56
CA THR A 182 5.66 -19.56 21.56
C THR A 182 5.81 -20.12 20.16
N THR A 183 4.77 -19.99 19.34
CA THR A 183 4.81 -20.41 17.93
C THR A 183 5.92 -19.68 17.17
N ALA A 184 6.04 -18.36 17.36
CA ALA A 184 7.07 -17.56 16.71
C ALA A 184 8.49 -17.96 17.16
N LEU A 185 8.70 -18.20 18.45
CA LEU A 185 9.99 -18.66 18.99
C LEU A 185 10.41 -20.02 18.44
N LEU A 186 9.50 -20.98 18.42
CA LEU A 186 9.76 -22.31 17.89
C LEU A 186 10.04 -22.26 16.38
N ALA A 187 9.32 -21.45 15.63
CA ALA A 187 9.58 -21.24 14.21
C ALA A 187 10.97 -20.64 13.92
N LEU A 188 11.48 -19.74 14.78
CA LEU A 188 12.83 -19.19 14.65
C LEU A 188 13.94 -20.24 14.79
N VAL A 189 13.70 -21.32 15.53
CA VAL A 189 14.63 -22.45 15.64
C VAL A 189 14.30 -23.60 14.70
N GLY A 190 13.40 -23.39 13.74
CA GLY A 190 13.03 -24.35 12.70
C GLY A 190 12.02 -25.41 13.14
N ILE A 191 11.36 -25.22 14.30
CA ILE A 191 10.33 -26.13 14.81
C ILE A 191 8.94 -25.59 14.45
N ASN A 192 8.21 -26.28 13.57
CA ASN A 192 6.81 -26.00 13.26
C ASN A 192 5.93 -26.78 14.23
N ALA A 193 5.59 -26.19 15.35
CA ALA A 193 4.77 -26.82 16.37
C ALA A 193 3.33 -26.27 16.36
N GLU A 194 2.35 -27.18 16.43
CA GLU A 194 0.94 -26.83 16.56
C GLU A 194 0.61 -26.51 18.03
N PRO A 195 -0.03 -25.37 18.32
CA PRO A 195 -0.51 -25.07 19.67
C PRO A 195 -1.36 -26.19 20.26
N ILE A 196 -1.15 -26.46 21.54
CA ILE A 196 -1.90 -27.47 22.35
C ILE A 196 -1.59 -28.92 21.98
N LYS A 197 -1.08 -29.22 20.79
CA LYS A 197 -0.85 -30.60 20.34
C LYS A 197 0.59 -31.05 20.56
N ASP A 198 1.54 -30.20 20.18
CA ASP A 198 2.96 -30.58 20.20
C ASP A 198 3.60 -30.31 21.57
N PRO A 199 4.33 -31.31 22.12
CA PRO A 199 4.92 -31.21 23.46
C PRO A 199 5.85 -29.99 23.64
N GLU A 200 6.60 -29.65 22.59
CA GLU A 200 7.52 -28.51 22.60
C GLU A 200 6.76 -27.21 22.75
N HIS A 201 5.61 -27.06 22.08
CA HIS A 201 4.77 -25.88 22.20
C HIS A 201 4.14 -25.78 23.58
N VAL A 202 3.58 -26.89 24.07
CA VAL A 202 2.97 -26.94 25.39
C VAL A 202 3.99 -26.62 26.49
N LEU A 203 5.20 -27.17 26.39
CA LEU A 203 6.27 -26.91 27.36
C LEU A 203 6.66 -25.42 27.39
N VAL A 204 6.94 -24.83 26.24
CA VAL A 204 7.36 -23.43 26.15
C VAL A 204 6.24 -22.48 26.57
N ALA A 205 4.99 -22.76 26.17
CA ALA A 205 3.84 -21.97 26.58
C ALA A 205 3.67 -21.94 28.11
N ASN A 206 3.78 -23.10 28.78
CA ASN A 206 3.72 -23.18 30.23
C ASN A 206 4.89 -22.47 30.97
N ILE A 207 6.04 -22.27 30.33
CA ILE A 207 7.11 -21.47 30.89
C ILE A 207 6.78 -19.98 30.89
N PHE A 208 6.01 -19.53 29.90
CA PHE A 208 5.56 -18.14 29.78
C PHE A 208 4.32 -17.83 30.61
N GLU A 209 3.51 -18.81 30.97
CA GLU A 209 2.34 -18.68 31.86
C GLU A 209 2.76 -18.51 33.32
#